data_4ed0caaeac0066c26dfec440f0b12a81
#
_entry.id   4ed0caaeac0066c26dfec440f0b12a81
#
_cell.length_a   1.000
_cell.length_b   1.000
_cell.length_c   1.000
_cell.angle_alpha   90.00
_cell.angle_beta   90.00
_cell.angle_gamma   90.00
#
_symmetry.space_group_name_H-M   'P 1'
#
loop_
_entity.id
_entity.type
_entity.pdbx_description
1 polymer ?
#
loop_
_entity_poly.entity_id
_entity_poly.type
_entity_poly.pdbx_seq_one_letter_code
_entity_poly.pdbx_strand_id
1 'polypeptide(L)'
;MTAILKDHAISIVRTLRERGHQAYLVGGCVRDMVLGHEPADYDVTTDATPDQVMRIFPETYAVGAQFGVVLVPPGSPDARELRPAVEATSVPTDHSKADVVEVATFRSDIGYSDGRHPDRVQFSTDPREDVERRDFTINGLLLDPIKGEILDFVGGQQDLKAGIIRTIGSPEQRFEEDKLRMLRAVRFAARFEYTIDPATFAAMQKLAGNIHQVSRERVRDELSKMLIEGHARRAFLLLDESGLLQQVLPEISAMKGVEQPPQFHPEGDVFVHTLLLLEKLPRPSPMTLAWGALLHDVGKPATFRVADRIRFDGHVEVGVKMAEQICRRFRFSNHDTEQILALVKNHMRFGDVQRMKESTLKKFMRLPQFEEHLELHRLDCQSSHGDLTSYEFTREKLVSTPEASMRPAPLVTGNDLINAGYVPGPRFKEILAAVEDSQLEGQLQNKEQALAFVRQSFPV
;
A
#
# COMPACT_ATOMS: atom_id res chain seq x y z
N MET A 1 -5.32 -22.32 3.24
CA MET A 1 -5.56 -21.71 1.91
C MET A 1 -4.36 -21.86 0.99
N THR A 2 -3.16 -21.47 1.39
CA THR A 2 -1.91 -21.59 0.59
C THR A 2 -1.52 -23.02 0.20
N ALA A 3 -1.72 -24.01 1.07
CA ALA A 3 -1.48 -25.42 0.73
C ALA A 3 -2.38 -25.91 -0.42
N ILE A 4 -3.64 -25.46 -0.47
CA ILE A 4 -4.60 -25.81 -1.54
C ILE A 4 -4.15 -25.23 -2.88
N LEU A 5 -3.65 -23.98 -2.90
CA LEU A 5 -3.12 -23.34 -4.12
C LEU A 5 -1.87 -24.03 -4.64
N LYS A 6 -0.97 -24.43 -3.73
CA LYS A 6 0.22 -25.22 -4.10
C LYS A 6 -0.14 -26.52 -4.79
N ASP A 7 -1.04 -27.29 -4.17
CA ASP A 7 -1.47 -28.58 -4.71
C ASP A 7 -2.19 -28.39 -6.05
N HIS A 8 -2.98 -27.32 -6.17
CA HIS A 8 -3.64 -26.95 -7.41
C HIS A 8 -2.64 -26.61 -8.52
N ALA A 9 -1.64 -25.75 -8.26
CA ALA A 9 -0.60 -25.41 -9.21
C ALA A 9 0.20 -26.65 -9.65
N ILE A 10 0.53 -27.55 -8.73
CA ILE A 10 1.17 -28.84 -9.06
C ILE A 10 0.28 -29.72 -9.92
N SER A 11 -1.04 -29.75 -9.65
CA SER A 11 -1.99 -30.52 -10.47
C SER A 11 -2.07 -29.97 -11.90
N ILE A 12 -2.04 -28.64 -12.07
CA ILE A 12 -1.99 -27.98 -13.39
C ILE A 12 -0.73 -28.41 -14.14
N VAL A 13 0.44 -28.35 -13.49
CA VAL A 13 1.72 -28.80 -14.10
C VAL A 13 1.63 -30.26 -14.53
N ARG A 14 1.08 -31.15 -13.71
CA ARG A 14 0.91 -32.56 -14.02
C ARG A 14 -0.01 -32.77 -15.23
N THR A 15 -1.16 -32.14 -15.25
CA THR A 15 -2.14 -32.24 -16.35
C THR A 15 -1.57 -31.74 -17.68
N LEU A 16 -0.85 -30.60 -17.68
CA LEU A 16 -0.19 -30.10 -18.89
C LEU A 16 0.85 -31.10 -19.42
N ARG A 17 1.64 -31.71 -18.54
CA ARG A 17 2.64 -32.71 -18.93
C ARG A 17 2.02 -34.02 -19.47
N GLU A 18 0.94 -34.48 -18.88
CA GLU A 18 0.19 -35.62 -19.38
C GLU A 18 -0.39 -35.39 -20.77
N ARG A 19 -0.59 -34.10 -21.15
CA ARG A 19 -1.01 -33.69 -22.49
C ARG A 19 0.15 -33.41 -23.45
N GLY A 20 1.39 -33.70 -23.02
CA GLY A 20 2.60 -33.57 -23.85
C GLY A 20 3.25 -32.19 -23.84
N HIS A 21 2.85 -31.31 -22.94
CA HIS A 21 3.41 -29.97 -22.79
C HIS A 21 4.50 -29.92 -21.72
N GLN A 22 5.47 -29.00 -21.88
CA GLN A 22 6.34 -28.59 -20.80
C GLN A 22 5.58 -27.66 -19.83
N ALA A 23 5.78 -27.84 -18.53
CA ALA A 23 5.18 -26.96 -17.53
C ALA A 23 6.02 -26.95 -16.26
N TYR A 24 6.14 -25.76 -15.63
CA TYR A 24 6.95 -25.50 -14.44
C TYR A 24 6.25 -24.48 -13.55
N LEU A 25 6.54 -24.50 -12.24
CA LEU A 25 6.32 -23.35 -11.38
C LEU A 25 7.37 -22.29 -11.69
N VAL A 26 7.05 -20.99 -11.53
CA VAL A 26 7.97 -19.92 -11.98
C VAL A 26 7.90 -18.66 -11.12
N GLY A 27 8.99 -17.93 -11.07
CA GLY A 27 9.00 -16.57 -10.55
C GLY A 27 9.01 -16.48 -9.03
N GLY A 28 8.12 -15.63 -8.49
CA GLY A 28 8.07 -15.33 -7.05
C GLY A 28 7.89 -16.55 -6.16
N CYS A 29 7.01 -17.47 -6.54
CA CYS A 29 6.76 -18.68 -5.75
C CYS A 29 8.01 -19.58 -5.67
N VAL A 30 8.76 -19.74 -6.75
CA VAL A 30 9.97 -20.57 -6.75
C VAL A 30 11.05 -19.94 -5.88
N ARG A 31 11.24 -18.61 -6.01
CA ARG A 31 12.17 -17.86 -5.13
C ARG A 31 11.82 -18.04 -3.65
N ASP A 32 10.55 -17.83 -3.30
CA ASP A 32 10.11 -17.91 -1.90
C ASP A 32 10.24 -19.34 -1.36
N MET A 33 9.95 -20.36 -2.17
CA MET A 33 10.18 -21.77 -1.82
C MET A 33 11.67 -22.08 -1.58
N VAL A 34 12.57 -21.56 -2.42
CA VAL A 34 14.02 -21.72 -2.26
C VAL A 34 14.53 -21.06 -0.97
N LEU A 35 13.92 -19.95 -0.58
CA LEU A 35 14.22 -19.25 0.68
C LEU A 35 13.54 -19.90 1.91
N GLY A 36 12.76 -20.97 1.72
CA GLY A 36 12.03 -21.63 2.81
C GLY A 36 10.80 -20.85 3.30
N HIS A 37 10.34 -19.89 2.51
CA HIS A 37 9.12 -19.14 2.79
C HIS A 37 7.92 -19.78 2.08
N GLU A 38 6.74 -19.65 2.66
CA GLU A 38 5.50 -20.06 2.01
C GLU A 38 5.06 -18.97 1.02
N PRO A 39 4.94 -19.30 -0.30
CA PRO A 39 4.50 -18.34 -1.29
C PRO A 39 3.05 -17.89 -1.06
N ALA A 40 2.77 -16.61 -1.36
CA ALA A 40 1.42 -16.07 -1.30
C ALA A 40 0.56 -16.45 -2.53
N ASP A 41 1.21 -16.61 -3.68
CA ASP A 41 0.64 -16.99 -4.98
C ASP A 41 1.52 -18.05 -5.67
N TYR A 42 0.97 -18.72 -6.67
CA TYR A 42 1.69 -19.72 -7.46
C TYR A 42 1.43 -19.47 -8.95
N ASP A 43 2.51 -19.27 -9.70
CA ASP A 43 2.50 -19.09 -11.15
C ASP A 43 3.03 -20.34 -11.85
N VAL A 44 2.37 -20.71 -12.94
CA VAL A 44 2.79 -21.80 -13.83
C VAL A 44 3.19 -21.20 -15.18
N THR A 45 4.26 -21.71 -15.75
CA THR A 45 4.66 -21.36 -17.13
C THR A 45 4.77 -22.64 -17.98
N THR A 46 4.38 -22.57 -19.27
CA THR A 46 4.22 -23.73 -20.15
C THR A 46 4.48 -23.35 -21.63
N ASP A 47 4.80 -24.35 -22.46
CA ASP A 47 4.81 -24.19 -23.93
C ASP A 47 3.40 -24.30 -24.56
N ALA A 48 2.38 -24.69 -23.78
CA ALA A 48 1.00 -24.68 -24.25
C ALA A 48 0.53 -23.25 -24.55
N THR A 49 -0.04 -23.03 -25.72
CA THR A 49 -0.67 -21.74 -26.04
C THR A 49 -1.92 -21.47 -25.21
N PRO A 50 -2.36 -20.21 -25.06
CA PRO A 50 -3.59 -19.90 -24.31
C PRO A 50 -4.80 -20.74 -24.74
N ASP A 51 -5.00 -20.95 -26.04
CA ASP A 51 -6.08 -21.76 -26.58
C ASP A 51 -5.97 -23.24 -26.18
N GLN A 52 -4.74 -23.76 -26.09
CA GLN A 52 -4.49 -25.12 -25.62
C GLN A 52 -4.77 -25.25 -24.12
N VAL A 53 -4.33 -24.26 -23.32
CA VAL A 53 -4.62 -24.21 -21.86
C VAL A 53 -6.13 -24.18 -21.62
N MET A 54 -6.87 -23.31 -22.31
CA MET A 54 -8.33 -23.22 -22.19
C MET A 54 -9.08 -24.50 -22.63
N ARG A 55 -8.52 -25.26 -23.60
CA ARG A 55 -9.09 -26.57 -23.95
C ARG A 55 -8.81 -27.65 -22.94
N ILE A 56 -7.68 -27.59 -22.26
CA ILE A 56 -7.28 -28.56 -21.23
C ILE A 56 -8.03 -28.29 -19.92
N PHE A 57 -8.23 -27.03 -19.57
CA PHE A 57 -8.93 -26.61 -18.35
C PHE A 57 -10.23 -25.90 -18.73
N PRO A 58 -11.41 -26.54 -18.56
CA PRO A 58 -12.68 -25.99 -19.04
C PRO A 58 -13.16 -24.76 -18.28
N GLU A 59 -12.72 -24.57 -17.05
CA GLU A 59 -13.03 -23.39 -16.24
C GLU A 59 -11.81 -22.48 -16.19
N THR A 60 -11.72 -21.51 -17.11
CA THR A 60 -10.60 -20.56 -17.19
C THR A 60 -11.10 -19.16 -17.50
N TYR A 61 -10.32 -18.16 -17.06
CA TYR A 61 -10.58 -16.76 -17.41
C TYR A 61 -9.44 -16.26 -18.32
N ALA A 62 -9.79 -15.81 -19.51
CA ALA A 62 -8.86 -15.31 -20.52
C ALA A 62 -8.40 -13.86 -20.22
N VAL A 63 -7.85 -13.61 -19.04
CA VAL A 63 -7.37 -12.29 -18.62
C VAL A 63 -5.96 -12.10 -19.18
N GLY A 64 -5.86 -11.40 -20.31
CA GLY A 64 -4.57 -11.18 -20.99
C GLY A 64 -4.11 -12.32 -21.88
N ALA A 65 -5.02 -13.12 -22.44
CA ALA A 65 -4.72 -14.20 -23.38
C ALA A 65 -3.90 -13.71 -24.60
N GLN A 66 -4.11 -12.48 -25.05
CA GLN A 66 -3.29 -11.83 -26.08
C GLN A 66 -1.81 -11.66 -25.67
N PHE A 67 -1.52 -11.70 -24.37
CA PHE A 67 -0.16 -11.67 -23.80
C PHE A 67 0.26 -13.06 -23.27
N GLY A 68 -0.51 -14.11 -23.53
CA GLY A 68 -0.16 -15.47 -23.15
C GLY A 68 -0.54 -15.89 -21.74
N VAL A 69 -1.43 -15.18 -21.02
CA VAL A 69 -1.79 -15.48 -19.65
C VAL A 69 -3.25 -15.92 -19.53
N VAL A 70 -3.48 -17.05 -18.85
CA VAL A 70 -4.80 -17.62 -18.54
C VAL A 70 -4.88 -17.88 -17.04
N LEU A 71 -5.99 -17.53 -16.41
CA LEU A 71 -6.26 -17.82 -15.00
C LEU A 71 -7.01 -19.13 -14.88
N VAL A 72 -6.50 -20.05 -14.06
CA VAL A 72 -7.09 -21.35 -13.79
C VAL A 72 -7.55 -21.41 -12.33
N PRO A 73 -8.86 -21.37 -12.05
CA PRO A 73 -9.40 -21.51 -10.70
C PRO A 73 -9.27 -22.97 -10.21
N PRO A 74 -9.25 -23.22 -8.90
CA PRO A 74 -9.33 -24.57 -8.36
C PRO A 74 -10.65 -25.23 -8.80
N GLY A 75 -10.55 -26.34 -9.55
CA GLY A 75 -11.70 -27.08 -10.00
C GLY A 75 -12.38 -27.82 -8.85
N SER A 76 -13.73 -27.87 -8.84
CA SER A 76 -14.44 -28.83 -8.01
C SER A 76 -14.14 -30.26 -8.50
N PRO A 77 -13.87 -31.20 -7.59
CA PRO A 77 -13.52 -32.60 -7.97
C PRO A 77 -14.57 -33.34 -8.81
N ASP A 78 -15.79 -32.82 -8.93
CA ASP A 78 -16.94 -33.49 -9.55
C ASP A 78 -17.37 -32.98 -10.93
N ALA A 79 -16.63 -32.02 -11.53
CA ALA A 79 -17.00 -31.48 -12.85
C ALA A 79 -16.54 -32.41 -14.02
N ARG A 80 -17.02 -33.66 -14.07
CA ARG A 80 -16.86 -34.57 -15.23
C ARG A 80 -17.93 -34.39 -16.30
N GLU A 81 -18.78 -33.37 -16.22
CA GLU A 81 -19.76 -33.07 -17.26
C GLU A 81 -19.32 -31.86 -18.09
N LEU A 82 -19.05 -32.16 -19.36
CA LEU A 82 -18.73 -31.21 -20.42
C LEU A 82 -19.80 -30.13 -20.53
N ARG A 83 -19.49 -28.91 -20.08
CA ARG A 83 -20.24 -27.72 -20.50
C ARG A 83 -19.53 -27.08 -21.70
N PRO A 84 -20.28 -26.59 -22.71
CA PRO A 84 -19.67 -25.90 -23.84
C PRO A 84 -19.00 -24.59 -23.36
N ALA A 85 -17.87 -24.28 -23.99
CA ALA A 85 -17.10 -23.05 -23.70
C ALA A 85 -18.01 -21.82 -23.74
N VAL A 86 -18.23 -21.21 -22.59
CA VAL A 86 -18.91 -19.92 -22.48
C VAL A 86 -17.84 -18.86 -22.64
N GLU A 87 -17.99 -18.00 -23.64
CA GLU A 87 -17.22 -16.76 -23.73
C GLU A 87 -17.45 -15.91 -22.47
N ALA A 88 -16.52 -16.02 -21.51
CA ALA A 88 -16.58 -15.26 -20.27
C ALA A 88 -16.16 -13.82 -20.54
N THR A 89 -17.12 -12.94 -20.78
CA THR A 89 -16.94 -11.50 -21.00
C THR A 89 -16.82 -10.67 -19.71
N SER A 90 -16.84 -11.29 -18.52
CA SER A 90 -16.65 -10.56 -17.25
C SER A 90 -15.99 -11.46 -16.22
N VAL A 91 -14.88 -10.98 -15.65
CA VAL A 91 -14.28 -11.53 -14.43
C VAL A 91 -15.31 -11.34 -13.31
N PRO A 92 -15.70 -12.38 -12.56
CA PRO A 92 -16.53 -12.19 -11.38
C PRO A 92 -15.82 -11.27 -10.39
N THR A 93 -16.46 -10.17 -10.02
CA THR A 93 -15.91 -9.14 -9.11
C THR A 93 -15.76 -9.63 -7.67
N ASP A 94 -16.12 -10.87 -7.38
CA ASP A 94 -16.24 -11.43 -6.02
C ASP A 94 -15.31 -12.63 -5.72
N HIS A 95 -14.41 -12.99 -6.66
CA HIS A 95 -13.34 -13.94 -6.34
C HIS A 95 -12.07 -13.13 -6.08
N SER A 96 -11.59 -13.15 -4.82
CA SER A 96 -10.27 -12.61 -4.49
C SER A 96 -9.23 -13.24 -5.42
N LYS A 97 -8.28 -12.46 -5.94
CA LYS A 97 -7.14 -12.96 -6.73
C LYS A 97 -6.35 -14.08 -6.02
N ALA A 98 -6.64 -14.31 -4.75
CA ALA A 98 -6.03 -15.31 -3.89
C ALA A 98 -6.37 -16.77 -4.24
N ASP A 99 -7.37 -17.03 -5.08
CA ASP A 99 -7.87 -18.40 -5.31
C ASP A 99 -7.62 -18.93 -6.72
N VAL A 100 -6.82 -18.24 -7.56
CA VAL A 100 -6.54 -18.66 -8.94
C VAL A 100 -5.05 -18.82 -9.20
N VAL A 101 -4.66 -19.73 -10.09
CA VAL A 101 -3.28 -19.91 -10.57
C VAL A 101 -3.14 -19.24 -11.93
N GLU A 102 -2.13 -18.39 -12.09
CA GLU A 102 -1.77 -17.82 -13.39
C GLU A 102 -0.98 -18.86 -14.20
N VAL A 103 -1.45 -19.17 -15.41
CA VAL A 103 -0.76 -20.04 -16.36
C VAL A 103 -0.30 -19.19 -17.54
N ALA A 104 1.01 -18.99 -17.67
CA ALA A 104 1.64 -18.19 -18.70
C ALA A 104 2.27 -19.07 -19.78
N THR A 105 2.02 -18.76 -21.06
CA THR A 105 2.73 -19.39 -22.16
C THR A 105 4.15 -18.84 -22.29
N PHE A 106 5.15 -19.70 -22.51
CA PHE A 106 6.52 -19.27 -22.80
C PHE A 106 6.51 -18.30 -23.96
N ARG A 107 7.23 -17.21 -23.82
CA ARG A 107 7.26 -16.18 -24.86
C ARG A 107 8.56 -15.39 -24.84
N SER A 108 8.90 -14.86 -26.01
CA SER A 108 9.82 -13.75 -26.16
C SER A 108 9.03 -12.47 -26.44
N ASP A 109 9.49 -11.36 -25.91
CA ASP A 109 8.87 -10.05 -26.07
C ASP A 109 9.65 -9.23 -27.10
N ILE A 110 8.95 -8.62 -28.06
CA ILE A 110 9.57 -7.84 -29.15
C ILE A 110 9.09 -6.39 -29.09
N GLY A 111 10.04 -5.46 -28.88
CA GLY A 111 9.76 -4.03 -28.78
C GLY A 111 8.98 -3.65 -27.53
N TYR A 112 9.11 -2.40 -27.10
CA TYR A 112 8.41 -1.84 -25.94
C TYR A 112 8.18 -0.34 -26.15
N SER A 113 7.40 0.00 -27.17
CA SER A 113 7.19 1.40 -27.56
C SER A 113 6.48 2.22 -26.49
N ASP A 114 5.60 1.60 -25.69
CA ASP A 114 4.91 2.25 -24.58
C ASP A 114 5.68 2.18 -23.23
N GLY A 115 6.85 1.52 -23.21
CA GLY A 115 7.67 1.33 -22.01
C GLY A 115 7.05 0.42 -20.96
N ARG A 116 6.12 -0.48 -21.35
CA ARG A 116 5.46 -1.44 -20.45
C ARG A 116 5.12 -2.76 -21.14
N HIS A 117 4.37 -2.66 -22.22
CA HIS A 117 3.88 -3.85 -22.92
C HIS A 117 4.76 -4.09 -24.14
N PRO A 118 5.09 -5.33 -24.43
CA PRO A 118 5.76 -5.63 -25.69
C PRO A 118 4.85 -5.25 -26.86
N ASP A 119 5.43 -4.65 -27.88
CA ASP A 119 4.72 -4.30 -29.11
C ASP A 119 4.18 -5.55 -29.80
N ARG A 120 4.91 -6.65 -29.66
CA ARG A 120 4.55 -7.98 -30.16
C ARG A 120 5.05 -9.08 -29.22
N VAL A 121 4.21 -10.06 -28.99
CA VAL A 121 4.53 -11.29 -28.26
C VAL A 121 4.74 -12.41 -29.26
N GLN A 122 5.82 -13.16 -29.13
CA GLN A 122 6.06 -14.39 -29.88
C GLN A 122 6.10 -15.57 -28.88
N PHE A 123 5.15 -16.48 -29.02
CA PHE A 123 5.14 -17.71 -28.21
C PHE A 123 6.32 -18.60 -28.56
N SER A 124 6.93 -19.21 -27.57
CA SER A 124 8.11 -20.05 -27.67
C SER A 124 7.84 -21.43 -27.04
N THR A 125 8.66 -22.39 -27.43
CA THR A 125 8.71 -23.70 -26.80
C THR A 125 9.93 -23.84 -25.88
N ASP A 126 10.82 -22.84 -25.85
CA ASP A 126 12.01 -22.83 -24.99
C ASP A 126 11.72 -22.05 -23.70
N PRO A 127 11.78 -22.69 -22.52
CA PRO A 127 11.58 -22.01 -21.25
C PRO A 127 12.67 -20.95 -20.97
N ARG A 128 13.84 -21.03 -21.58
CA ARG A 128 14.93 -20.06 -21.44
C ARG A 128 14.50 -18.69 -21.94
N GLU A 129 13.82 -18.60 -23.10
CA GLU A 129 13.35 -17.34 -23.65
C GLU A 129 12.35 -16.63 -22.71
N ASP A 130 11.47 -17.41 -22.04
CA ASP A 130 10.54 -16.86 -21.05
C ASP A 130 11.27 -16.32 -19.82
N VAL A 131 12.34 -16.97 -19.39
CA VAL A 131 13.16 -16.52 -18.26
C VAL A 131 13.94 -15.25 -18.62
N GLU A 132 14.55 -15.21 -19.80
CA GLU A 132 15.44 -14.11 -20.25
C GLU A 132 14.71 -12.76 -20.38
N ARG A 133 13.39 -12.71 -20.58
CA ARG A 133 12.59 -11.48 -20.61
C ARG A 133 12.19 -10.93 -19.23
N ARG A 134 12.40 -11.71 -18.15
CA ARG A 134 12.00 -11.31 -16.79
C ARG A 134 12.91 -10.21 -16.24
N ASP A 135 12.53 -9.69 -15.06
CA ASP A 135 13.20 -8.53 -14.45
C ASP A 135 14.54 -8.89 -13.79
N PHE A 136 14.53 -9.78 -12.81
CA PHE A 136 15.69 -10.09 -11.98
C PHE A 136 16.00 -11.58 -11.97
N THR A 137 17.29 -11.91 -11.82
CA THR A 137 17.79 -13.30 -11.77
C THR A 137 17.05 -14.14 -10.73
N ILE A 138 16.80 -13.58 -9.55
CA ILE A 138 16.10 -14.25 -8.46
C ILE A 138 14.63 -14.60 -8.78
N ASN A 139 14.04 -13.96 -9.79
CA ASN A 139 12.67 -14.23 -10.29
C ASN A 139 12.70 -15.04 -11.60
N GLY A 140 13.88 -15.40 -12.09
CA GLY A 140 14.08 -16.20 -13.30
C GLY A 140 14.24 -17.70 -13.04
N LEU A 141 13.80 -18.18 -11.90
CA LEU A 141 13.89 -19.60 -11.53
C LEU A 141 12.61 -20.34 -11.96
N LEU A 142 12.80 -21.53 -12.48
CA LEU A 142 11.75 -22.51 -12.76
C LEU A 142 11.89 -23.71 -11.83
N LEU A 143 10.79 -24.25 -11.35
CA LEU A 143 10.78 -25.48 -10.55
C LEU A 143 9.94 -26.54 -11.25
N ASP A 144 10.55 -27.69 -11.47
CA ASP A 144 9.82 -28.92 -11.75
C ASP A 144 9.26 -29.49 -10.44
N PRO A 145 7.98 -29.31 -10.14
CA PRO A 145 7.45 -29.75 -8.84
C PRO A 145 7.28 -31.28 -8.74
N ILE A 146 7.38 -32.00 -9.86
CA ILE A 146 7.24 -33.47 -9.90
C ILE A 146 8.57 -34.12 -9.61
N LYS A 147 9.67 -33.59 -10.17
CA LYS A 147 11.03 -34.07 -9.94
C LYS A 147 11.71 -33.41 -8.76
N GLY A 148 11.23 -32.24 -8.32
CA GLY A 148 11.87 -31.40 -7.31
C GLY A 148 13.14 -30.70 -7.83
N GLU A 149 13.30 -30.54 -9.14
CA GLU A 149 14.46 -29.96 -9.78
C GLU A 149 14.25 -28.47 -10.11
N ILE A 150 15.25 -27.64 -9.81
CA ILE A 150 15.24 -26.21 -10.18
C ILE A 150 16.04 -26.03 -11.47
N LEU A 151 15.42 -25.43 -12.48
CA LEU A 151 16.09 -25.01 -13.70
C LEU A 151 16.46 -23.53 -13.54
N ASP A 152 17.75 -23.24 -13.65
CA ASP A 152 18.32 -21.90 -13.50
C ASP A 152 19.18 -21.56 -14.74
N PHE A 153 18.68 -20.70 -15.60
CA PHE A 153 19.34 -20.27 -16.83
C PHE A 153 20.11 -18.96 -16.65
N VAL A 154 19.92 -18.26 -15.53
CA VAL A 154 20.36 -16.87 -15.36
C VAL A 154 21.17 -16.63 -14.08
N GLY A 155 21.48 -17.69 -13.32
CA GLY A 155 22.26 -17.60 -12.09
C GLY A 155 21.47 -17.12 -10.87
N GLY A 156 20.15 -17.27 -10.91
CA GLY A 156 19.25 -16.80 -9.85
C GLY A 156 19.49 -17.48 -8.50
N GLN A 157 19.82 -18.78 -8.46
CA GLN A 157 20.17 -19.48 -7.22
C GLN A 157 21.44 -18.93 -6.57
N GLN A 158 22.42 -18.58 -7.41
CA GLN A 158 23.67 -17.97 -6.91
C GLN A 158 23.39 -16.59 -6.31
N ASP A 159 22.61 -15.75 -6.99
CA ASP A 159 22.26 -14.41 -6.52
C ASP A 159 21.37 -14.47 -5.27
N LEU A 160 20.44 -15.43 -5.17
CA LEU A 160 19.67 -15.67 -3.93
C LEU A 160 20.60 -16.00 -2.75
N LYS A 161 21.54 -16.89 -2.95
CA LYS A 161 22.51 -17.28 -1.90
C LYS A 161 23.43 -16.13 -1.53
N ALA A 162 23.81 -15.29 -2.49
CA ALA A 162 24.68 -14.14 -2.28
C ALA A 162 23.94 -12.89 -1.75
N GLY A 163 22.61 -12.90 -1.72
CA GLY A 163 21.81 -11.74 -1.33
C GLY A 163 21.90 -10.59 -2.32
N ILE A 164 21.81 -10.87 -3.63
CA ILE A 164 22.00 -9.89 -4.70
C ILE A 164 20.71 -9.73 -5.53
N ILE A 165 20.31 -8.49 -5.81
CA ILE A 165 19.31 -8.13 -6.80
C ILE A 165 20.03 -7.70 -8.07
N ARG A 166 19.96 -8.54 -9.09
CA ARG A 166 20.59 -8.34 -10.41
C ARG A 166 19.56 -8.46 -11.52
N THR A 167 19.58 -7.54 -12.48
CA THR A 167 18.77 -7.67 -13.70
C THR A 167 19.25 -8.85 -14.57
N ILE A 168 18.31 -9.47 -15.26
CA ILE A 168 18.64 -10.46 -16.29
C ILE A 168 19.12 -9.72 -17.54
N GLY A 169 20.34 -10.00 -18.01
CA GLY A 169 20.95 -9.32 -19.15
C GLY A 169 21.42 -7.89 -18.85
N SER A 170 21.36 -6.98 -19.84
CA SER A 170 21.79 -5.59 -19.69
C SER A 170 20.83 -4.78 -18.80
N PRO A 171 21.29 -4.17 -17.70
CA PRO A 171 20.45 -3.37 -16.83
C PRO A 171 19.77 -2.21 -17.54
N GLU A 172 20.50 -1.46 -18.38
CA GLU A 172 19.94 -0.34 -19.12
C GLU A 172 18.79 -0.78 -20.04
N GLN A 173 19.01 -1.84 -20.79
CA GLN A 173 17.98 -2.38 -21.69
C GLN A 173 16.74 -2.83 -20.89
N ARG A 174 16.91 -3.53 -19.77
CA ARG A 174 15.80 -3.96 -18.92
C ARG A 174 14.99 -2.80 -18.35
N PHE A 175 15.66 -1.70 -17.98
CA PHE A 175 14.97 -0.50 -17.49
C PHE A 175 14.36 0.34 -18.60
N GLU A 176 14.88 0.29 -19.83
CA GLU A 176 14.25 0.91 -20.99
C GLU A 176 12.98 0.17 -21.43
N GLU A 177 12.91 -1.14 -21.28
CA GLU A 177 11.72 -1.95 -21.54
C GLU A 177 10.58 -1.64 -20.56
N ASP A 178 10.86 -1.63 -19.26
CA ASP A 178 9.90 -1.22 -18.22
C ASP A 178 10.63 -0.48 -17.09
N LYS A 179 10.44 0.83 -17.07
CA LYS A 179 11.06 1.73 -16.08
C LYS A 179 10.63 1.41 -14.63
N LEU A 180 9.45 0.78 -14.43
CA LEU A 180 8.99 0.36 -13.13
C LEU A 180 9.94 -0.66 -12.47
N ARG A 181 10.71 -1.40 -13.28
CA ARG A 181 11.71 -2.36 -12.75
C ARG A 181 12.72 -1.69 -11.82
N MET A 182 13.01 -0.39 -11.99
CA MET A 182 13.86 0.37 -11.05
C MET A 182 13.26 0.41 -9.64
N LEU A 183 11.97 0.73 -9.52
CA LEU A 183 11.28 0.70 -8.23
C LEU A 183 11.16 -0.73 -7.67
N ARG A 184 10.93 -1.71 -8.53
CA ARG A 184 10.90 -3.12 -8.13
C ARG A 184 12.25 -3.60 -7.59
N ALA A 185 13.38 -3.15 -8.17
CA ALA A 185 14.73 -3.44 -7.65
C ALA A 185 14.88 -2.94 -6.21
N VAL A 186 14.48 -1.68 -5.96
CA VAL A 186 14.48 -1.10 -4.61
C VAL A 186 13.62 -1.92 -3.66
N ARG A 187 12.38 -2.25 -4.06
CA ARG A 187 11.45 -3.00 -3.22
C ARG A 187 12.00 -4.39 -2.85
N PHE A 188 12.52 -5.13 -3.82
CA PHE A 188 13.09 -6.46 -3.54
C PHE A 188 14.35 -6.36 -2.69
N ALA A 189 15.23 -5.38 -2.96
CA ALA A 189 16.43 -5.16 -2.16
C ALA A 189 16.10 -4.82 -0.71
N ALA A 190 15.05 -4.01 -0.48
CA ALA A 190 14.58 -3.70 0.86
C ALA A 190 13.92 -4.91 1.54
N ARG A 191 12.95 -5.55 0.87
CA ARG A 191 12.17 -6.68 1.40
C ARG A 191 13.04 -7.86 1.84
N PHE A 192 14.05 -8.20 1.04
CA PHE A 192 14.92 -9.34 1.32
C PHE A 192 16.21 -8.95 2.05
N GLU A 193 16.43 -7.65 2.31
CA GLU A 193 17.68 -7.10 2.85
C GLU A 193 18.89 -7.41 1.96
N TYR A 194 18.67 -7.50 0.65
CA TYR A 194 19.68 -7.81 -0.36
C TYR A 194 20.36 -6.53 -0.87
N THR A 195 21.56 -6.69 -1.43
CA THR A 195 22.31 -5.63 -2.10
C THR A 195 21.92 -5.59 -3.58
N ILE A 196 21.76 -4.39 -4.15
CA ILE A 196 21.60 -4.26 -5.60
C ILE A 196 22.96 -4.39 -6.26
N ASP A 197 23.06 -5.22 -7.31
CA ASP A 197 24.25 -5.36 -8.12
C ASP A 197 24.77 -4.01 -8.60
N PRO A 198 26.10 -3.74 -8.53
CA PRO A 198 26.64 -2.42 -8.88
C PRO A 198 26.30 -1.91 -10.26
N ALA A 199 26.30 -2.80 -11.31
CA ALA A 199 25.91 -2.40 -12.65
C ALA A 199 24.43 -2.07 -12.76
N THR A 200 23.58 -2.86 -12.08
CA THR A 200 22.14 -2.61 -11.96
C THR A 200 21.88 -1.27 -11.26
N PHE A 201 22.57 -0.99 -10.15
CA PHE A 201 22.42 0.27 -9.42
C PHE A 201 22.88 1.50 -10.21
N ALA A 202 24.03 1.39 -10.91
CA ALA A 202 24.52 2.47 -11.77
C ALA A 202 23.55 2.80 -12.93
N ALA A 203 22.92 1.78 -13.52
CA ALA A 203 21.89 1.98 -14.54
C ALA A 203 20.64 2.65 -13.96
N MET A 204 20.23 2.30 -12.71
CA MET A 204 19.14 2.99 -12.02
C MET A 204 19.44 4.48 -11.84
N GLN A 205 20.63 4.83 -11.35
CA GLN A 205 21.04 6.22 -11.17
C GLN A 205 21.01 7.00 -12.48
N LYS A 206 21.52 6.39 -13.56
CA LYS A 206 21.54 6.98 -14.92
C LYS A 206 20.15 7.23 -15.49
N LEU A 207 19.20 6.32 -15.22
CA LEU A 207 17.87 6.31 -15.83
C LEU A 207 16.74 6.76 -14.88
N ALA A 208 17.06 7.19 -13.65
CA ALA A 208 16.07 7.57 -12.64
C ALA A 208 15.02 8.56 -13.16
N GLY A 209 15.42 9.55 -13.97
CA GLY A 209 14.51 10.53 -14.57
C GLY A 209 13.46 9.93 -15.50
N ASN A 210 13.71 8.75 -16.08
CA ASN A 210 12.78 8.09 -16.99
C ASN A 210 11.55 7.49 -16.26
N ILE A 211 11.56 7.41 -14.92
CA ILE A 211 10.44 6.89 -14.12
C ILE A 211 9.14 7.69 -14.36
N HIS A 212 9.22 8.92 -14.83
CA HIS A 212 8.06 9.73 -15.16
C HIS A 212 7.22 9.18 -16.33
N GLN A 213 7.76 8.26 -17.14
CA GLN A 213 7.05 7.58 -18.20
C GLN A 213 6.13 6.46 -17.68
N VAL A 214 6.29 6.05 -16.42
CA VAL A 214 5.43 5.06 -15.77
C VAL A 214 4.14 5.72 -15.27
N SER A 215 3.00 5.02 -15.40
CA SER A 215 1.74 5.51 -14.86
C SER A 215 1.81 5.71 -13.35
N ARG A 216 1.15 6.76 -12.87
CA ARG A 216 1.22 7.17 -11.46
C ARG A 216 0.66 6.11 -10.51
N GLU A 217 -0.33 5.35 -10.96
CA GLU A 217 -0.92 4.24 -10.22
C GLU A 217 0.11 3.13 -9.99
N ARG A 218 0.87 2.73 -11.03
CA ARG A 218 1.91 1.70 -10.88
C ARG A 218 3.02 2.15 -9.93
N VAL A 219 3.42 3.42 -10.01
CA VAL A 219 4.42 3.99 -9.08
C VAL A 219 3.86 3.97 -7.66
N ARG A 220 2.61 4.42 -7.44
CA ARG A 220 1.93 4.36 -6.14
C ARG A 220 1.93 2.95 -5.58
N ASP A 221 1.57 1.98 -6.39
CA ASP A 221 1.42 0.59 -5.96
C ASP A 221 2.76 -0.01 -5.50
N GLU A 222 3.87 0.29 -6.20
CA GLU A 222 5.20 -0.12 -5.76
C GLU A 222 5.66 0.62 -4.49
N LEU A 223 5.42 1.94 -4.38
CA LEU A 223 5.71 2.70 -3.16
C LEU A 223 4.88 2.20 -1.98
N SER A 224 3.60 1.90 -2.18
CA SER A 224 2.73 1.35 -1.14
C SER A 224 3.23 0.00 -0.65
N LYS A 225 3.66 -0.89 -1.56
CA LYS A 225 4.28 -2.17 -1.19
C LYS A 225 5.56 -1.97 -0.38
N MET A 226 6.42 -1.01 -0.76
CA MET A 226 7.62 -0.69 0.02
C MET A 226 7.31 -0.25 1.44
N LEU A 227 6.19 0.48 1.62
CA LEU A 227 5.77 0.97 2.94
C LEU A 227 5.20 -0.16 3.83
N ILE A 228 4.41 -1.09 3.25
CA ILE A 228 3.64 -2.08 4.04
C ILE A 228 4.29 -3.46 4.14
N GLU A 229 5.18 -3.85 3.21
CA GLU A 229 5.82 -5.17 3.21
C GLU A 229 6.97 -5.29 4.23
N GLY A 230 7.33 -4.21 4.90
CA GLY A 230 8.43 -4.12 5.86
C GLY A 230 9.70 -3.54 5.24
N HIS A 231 10.64 -3.14 6.13
CA HIS A 231 11.90 -2.49 5.73
C HIS A 231 11.71 -1.16 4.95
N ALA A 232 10.62 -0.42 5.22
CA ALA A 232 10.30 0.84 4.55
C ALA A 232 11.45 1.86 4.65
N ARG A 233 12.11 1.97 5.82
CA ARG A 233 13.31 2.81 5.99
C ARG A 233 14.37 2.49 4.95
N ARG A 234 14.72 1.21 4.79
CA ARG A 234 15.72 0.77 3.82
C ARG A 234 15.29 1.08 2.38
N ALA A 235 14.02 0.87 2.05
CA ALA A 235 13.49 1.19 0.74
C ALA A 235 13.65 2.68 0.40
N PHE A 236 13.30 3.57 1.33
CA PHE A 236 13.41 5.02 1.11
C PHE A 236 14.86 5.52 1.08
N LEU A 237 15.79 4.89 1.81
CA LEU A 237 17.22 5.15 1.66
C LEU A 237 17.72 4.76 0.27
N LEU A 238 17.34 3.58 -0.23
CA LEU A 238 17.71 3.14 -1.58
C LEU A 238 17.07 3.99 -2.69
N LEU A 239 15.83 4.45 -2.49
CA LEU A 239 15.18 5.42 -3.41
C LEU A 239 15.98 6.72 -3.48
N ASP A 240 16.46 7.21 -2.33
CA ASP A 240 17.26 8.43 -2.25
C ASP A 240 18.63 8.25 -2.91
N GLU A 241 19.37 7.22 -2.55
CA GLU A 241 20.70 6.89 -3.10
C GLU A 241 20.68 6.67 -4.62
N SER A 242 19.59 6.10 -5.15
CA SER A 242 19.40 5.90 -6.59
C SER A 242 18.90 7.13 -7.34
N GLY A 243 18.55 8.22 -6.65
CA GLY A 243 17.96 9.41 -7.23
C GLY A 243 16.48 9.28 -7.59
N LEU A 244 15.88 8.11 -7.38
CA LEU A 244 14.45 7.87 -7.66
C LEU A 244 13.54 8.66 -6.73
N LEU A 245 13.92 8.86 -5.45
CA LEU A 245 13.11 9.60 -4.48
C LEU A 245 12.82 11.03 -4.99
N GLN A 246 13.85 11.73 -5.46
CA GLN A 246 13.71 13.07 -6.03
C GLN A 246 12.75 13.12 -7.22
N GLN A 247 12.64 12.02 -7.98
CA GLN A 247 11.77 11.97 -9.16
C GLN A 247 10.31 11.66 -8.80
N VAL A 248 10.08 10.75 -7.84
CA VAL A 248 8.72 10.28 -7.53
C VAL A 248 8.06 11.05 -6.39
N LEU A 249 8.84 11.44 -5.37
CA LEU A 249 8.39 12.14 -4.16
C LEU A 249 9.40 13.25 -3.77
N PRO A 250 9.55 14.30 -4.61
CA PRO A 250 10.47 15.41 -4.33
C PRO A 250 10.16 16.10 -3.00
N GLU A 251 8.91 16.06 -2.53
CA GLU A 251 8.48 16.61 -1.25
C GLU A 251 9.15 15.90 -0.07
N ILE A 252 9.31 14.59 -0.16
CA ILE A 252 9.99 13.77 0.86
C ILE A 252 11.51 13.99 0.77
N SER A 253 12.05 14.08 -0.44
CA SER A 253 13.47 14.43 -0.64
C SER A 253 13.82 15.80 -0.05
N ALA A 254 12.89 16.77 -0.10
CA ALA A 254 13.07 18.11 0.48
C ALA A 254 13.13 18.13 2.02
N MET A 255 12.77 17.05 2.70
CA MET A 255 12.89 16.94 4.16
C MET A 255 14.35 16.76 4.63
N LYS A 256 15.27 16.38 3.73
CA LYS A 256 16.67 16.15 4.05
C LYS A 256 17.36 17.45 4.44
N GLY A 257 18.10 17.41 5.55
CA GLY A 257 18.82 18.57 6.09
C GLY A 257 17.92 19.65 6.72
N VAL A 258 16.61 19.40 6.86
CA VAL A 258 15.71 20.29 7.59
C VAL A 258 15.82 19.97 9.08
N GLU A 259 16.65 20.71 9.78
CA GLU A 259 16.93 20.52 11.22
C GLU A 259 15.67 20.70 12.07
N GLN A 260 15.59 19.93 13.16
CA GLN A 260 14.51 20.02 14.15
C GLN A 260 15.05 20.43 15.53
N PRO A 261 14.19 20.94 16.44
CA PRO A 261 14.64 21.28 17.80
C PRO A 261 15.14 20.03 18.53
N PRO A 262 16.43 19.95 18.93
CA PRO A 262 17.03 18.73 19.51
C PRO A 262 16.36 18.23 20.78
N GLN A 263 15.69 19.12 21.53
CA GLN A 263 14.98 18.79 22.76
C GLN A 263 13.74 17.92 22.53
N PHE A 264 13.16 17.95 21.33
CA PHE A 264 12.00 17.16 20.94
C PHE A 264 12.34 16.09 19.90
N HIS A 265 13.41 16.34 19.12
CA HIS A 265 13.83 15.51 18.00
C HIS A 265 15.34 15.26 18.07
N PRO A 266 15.81 14.42 19.02
CA PRO A 266 17.24 14.12 19.17
C PRO A 266 17.82 13.37 17.97
N GLU A 267 16.98 12.78 17.13
CA GLU A 267 17.32 12.07 15.92
C GLU A 267 17.84 12.96 14.78
N GLY A 268 17.58 14.27 14.83
CA GLY A 268 18.12 15.24 13.90
C GLY A 268 17.11 15.86 12.93
N ASP A 269 17.23 15.57 11.62
CA ASP A 269 16.40 16.20 10.58
C ASP A 269 15.05 15.51 10.36
N VAL A 270 14.15 16.21 9.64
CA VAL A 270 12.79 15.71 9.37
C VAL A 270 12.79 14.42 8.56
N PHE A 271 13.74 14.24 7.63
CA PHE A 271 13.85 13.03 6.83
C PHE A 271 14.24 11.82 7.70
N VAL A 272 15.25 11.97 8.54
CA VAL A 272 15.69 10.92 9.48
C VAL A 272 14.56 10.54 10.42
N HIS A 273 13.84 11.52 11.00
CA HIS A 273 12.67 11.29 11.83
C HIS A 273 11.61 10.45 11.09
N THR A 274 11.24 10.86 9.87
CA THR A 274 10.26 10.16 9.05
C THR A 274 10.68 8.71 8.79
N LEU A 275 11.98 8.48 8.47
CA LEU A 275 12.48 7.12 8.24
C LEU A 275 12.45 6.24 9.49
N LEU A 276 12.74 6.79 10.68
CA LEU A 276 12.64 6.07 11.95
C LEU A 276 11.20 5.69 12.27
N LEU A 277 10.26 6.56 11.93
CA LEU A 277 8.83 6.29 12.10
C LEU A 277 8.38 5.16 11.14
N LEU A 278 8.80 5.19 9.87
CA LEU A 278 8.51 4.14 8.89
C LEU A 278 9.09 2.78 9.28
N GLU A 279 10.24 2.75 9.96
CA GLU A 279 10.85 1.49 10.45
C GLU A 279 9.99 0.78 11.50
N LYS A 280 9.21 1.57 12.26
CA LYS A 280 8.36 1.09 13.36
C LYS A 280 6.92 0.77 12.94
N LEU A 281 6.57 0.92 11.65
CA LEU A 281 5.25 0.57 11.16
C LEU A 281 4.88 -0.88 11.52
N PRO A 282 3.65 -1.13 11.99
CA PRO A 282 3.20 -2.49 12.30
C PRO A 282 3.19 -3.38 11.05
N ARG A 283 3.28 -4.67 11.24
CA ARG A 283 3.24 -5.67 10.16
C ARG A 283 2.12 -6.68 10.44
N PRO A 284 1.06 -6.71 9.66
CA PRO A 284 0.72 -5.85 8.51
C PRO A 284 0.34 -4.42 8.92
N SER A 285 0.57 -3.45 8.03
CA SER A 285 0.17 -2.05 8.22
C SER A 285 -0.95 -1.67 7.25
N PRO A 286 -1.99 -0.94 7.70
CA PRO A 286 -2.92 -0.29 6.78
C PRO A 286 -2.17 0.67 5.83
N MET A 287 -2.58 0.68 4.55
CA MET A 287 -1.95 1.54 3.54
C MET A 287 -2.12 3.04 3.91
N THR A 288 -3.28 3.42 4.41
CA THR A 288 -3.60 4.78 4.83
C THR A 288 -2.70 5.24 5.99
N LEU A 289 -2.49 4.38 7.00
CA LEU A 289 -1.54 4.65 8.08
C LEU A 289 -0.12 4.83 7.56
N ALA A 290 0.34 3.95 6.68
CA ALA A 290 1.70 3.98 6.15
C ALA A 290 1.97 5.25 5.33
N TRP A 291 1.03 5.68 4.48
CA TRP A 291 1.11 6.95 3.77
C TRP A 291 0.92 8.16 4.69
N GLY A 292 0.03 8.07 5.68
CA GLY A 292 -0.11 9.09 6.73
C GLY A 292 1.20 9.31 7.48
N ALA A 293 1.88 8.22 7.84
CA ALA A 293 3.19 8.22 8.48
C ALA A 293 4.28 8.88 7.60
N LEU A 294 4.30 8.56 6.30
CA LEU A 294 5.24 9.17 5.35
C LEU A 294 5.00 10.68 5.18
N LEU A 295 3.74 11.12 5.24
CA LEU A 295 3.35 12.49 4.87
C LEU A 295 3.04 13.40 6.07
N HIS A 296 3.04 12.92 7.32
CA HIS A 296 2.59 13.71 8.49
C HIS A 296 3.33 15.05 8.61
N ASP A 297 4.61 15.05 8.33
CA ASP A 297 5.52 16.20 8.44
C ASP A 297 5.92 16.83 7.10
N VAL A 298 5.26 16.48 6.00
CA VAL A 298 5.61 16.96 4.65
C VAL A 298 5.58 18.48 4.49
N GLY A 299 4.87 19.19 5.37
CA GLY A 299 4.81 20.65 5.39
C GLY A 299 5.96 21.34 6.12
N LYS A 300 6.78 20.61 6.88
CA LYS A 300 7.88 21.21 7.67
C LYS A 300 8.93 21.93 6.80
N PRO A 301 9.42 21.37 5.68
CA PRO A 301 10.39 22.09 4.84
C PRO A 301 9.91 23.47 4.36
N ALA A 302 8.64 23.56 3.96
CA ALA A 302 8.05 24.80 3.45
C ALA A 302 7.78 25.86 4.53
N THR A 303 7.76 25.44 5.81
CA THR A 303 7.48 26.32 6.95
C THR A 303 8.67 26.49 7.89
N PHE A 304 9.82 25.93 7.50
CA PHE A 304 11.06 26.03 8.28
C PHE A 304 11.48 27.47 8.48
N ARG A 305 11.68 27.86 9.73
CA ARG A 305 12.16 29.19 10.11
C ARG A 305 13.04 29.11 11.36
N VAL A 306 14.17 29.78 11.32
CA VAL A 306 15.02 30.01 12.49
C VAL A 306 14.74 31.40 13.04
N ALA A 307 14.28 31.49 14.29
CA ALA A 307 14.03 32.71 15.01
C ALA A 307 14.82 32.64 16.33
N ASP A 308 14.16 32.75 17.49
CA ASP A 308 14.70 32.41 18.81
C ASP A 308 15.03 30.91 18.94
N ARG A 309 14.35 30.10 18.16
CA ARG A 309 14.52 28.67 17.99
C ARG A 309 14.02 28.24 16.59
N ILE A 310 14.24 26.98 16.23
CA ILE A 310 13.64 26.38 15.04
C ILE A 310 12.13 26.28 15.22
N ARG A 311 11.36 26.72 14.23
CA ARG A 311 9.90 26.71 14.20
C ARG A 311 9.36 26.21 12.88
N PHE A 312 8.16 25.61 12.94
CA PHE A 312 7.41 25.08 11.80
C PHE A 312 5.93 25.53 11.86
N ASP A 313 5.71 26.82 12.14
CA ASP A 313 4.36 27.36 12.32
C ASP A 313 3.52 27.15 11.04
N GLY A 314 2.35 26.50 11.18
CA GLY A 314 1.45 26.21 10.07
C GLY A 314 1.84 25.02 9.20
N HIS A 315 2.81 24.17 9.63
CA HIS A 315 3.22 23.00 8.83
C HIS A 315 2.07 22.01 8.60
N VAL A 316 1.13 21.89 9.53
CA VAL A 316 -0.03 21.00 9.39
C VAL A 316 -0.91 21.44 8.21
N GLU A 317 -1.28 22.71 8.15
CA GLU A 317 -2.13 23.27 7.09
C GLU A 317 -1.45 23.20 5.72
N VAL A 318 -0.14 23.49 5.67
CA VAL A 318 0.67 23.34 4.46
C VAL A 318 0.79 21.87 4.09
N GLY A 319 1.08 21.01 5.07
CA GLY A 319 1.21 19.57 4.90
C GLY A 319 -0.06 18.92 4.34
N VAL A 320 -1.25 19.29 4.83
CA VAL A 320 -2.53 18.80 4.30
C VAL A 320 -2.69 19.14 2.82
N LYS A 321 -2.36 20.39 2.40
CA LYS A 321 -2.44 20.79 0.99
C LYS A 321 -1.44 20.03 0.12
N MET A 322 -0.22 19.82 0.60
CA MET A 322 0.81 19.04 -0.10
C MET A 322 0.40 17.56 -0.21
N ALA A 323 -0.09 16.96 0.88
CA ALA A 323 -0.58 15.58 0.89
C ALA A 323 -1.77 15.40 -0.08
N GLU A 324 -2.71 16.35 -0.16
CA GLU A 324 -3.79 16.32 -1.13
C GLU A 324 -3.28 16.30 -2.58
N GLN A 325 -2.28 17.13 -2.89
CA GLN A 325 -1.67 17.16 -4.22
C GLN A 325 -0.95 15.83 -4.55
N ILE A 326 -0.26 15.25 -3.55
CA ILE A 326 0.40 13.95 -3.69
C ILE A 326 -0.64 12.85 -3.94
N CYS A 327 -1.72 12.79 -3.14
CA CYS A 327 -2.80 11.81 -3.31
C CYS A 327 -3.46 11.93 -4.69
N ARG A 328 -3.73 13.14 -5.17
CA ARG A 328 -4.27 13.38 -6.53
C ARG A 328 -3.27 12.94 -7.61
N ARG A 329 -1.99 13.29 -7.47
CA ARG A 329 -0.93 12.91 -8.40
C ARG A 329 -0.82 11.38 -8.56
N PHE A 330 -0.96 10.65 -7.47
CA PHE A 330 -0.91 9.20 -7.44
C PHE A 330 -2.28 8.51 -7.61
N ARG A 331 -3.34 9.28 -7.84
CA ARG A 331 -4.70 8.77 -8.10
C ARG A 331 -5.20 7.82 -7.00
N PHE A 332 -5.06 8.24 -5.75
CA PHE A 332 -5.70 7.53 -4.64
C PHE A 332 -7.23 7.61 -4.75
N SER A 333 -7.93 6.65 -4.16
CA SER A 333 -9.37 6.74 -4.00
C SER A 333 -9.74 7.93 -3.11
N ASN A 334 -10.97 8.44 -3.22
CA ASN A 334 -11.44 9.49 -2.32
C ASN A 334 -11.38 9.04 -0.86
N HIS A 335 -11.80 7.81 -0.58
CA HIS A 335 -11.78 7.22 0.75
C HIS A 335 -10.36 7.21 1.36
N ASP A 336 -9.36 6.70 0.63
CA ASP A 336 -7.98 6.66 1.12
C ASP A 336 -7.41 8.07 1.28
N THR A 337 -7.72 8.97 0.32
CA THR A 337 -7.30 10.37 0.39
C THR A 337 -7.84 11.05 1.64
N GLU A 338 -9.13 10.93 1.93
CA GLU A 338 -9.76 11.53 3.12
C GLU A 338 -9.08 11.03 4.41
N GLN A 339 -8.80 9.73 4.52
CA GLN A 339 -8.14 9.16 5.70
C GLN A 339 -6.68 9.64 5.83
N ILE A 340 -5.90 9.63 4.75
CA ILE A 340 -4.51 10.12 4.75
C ILE A 340 -4.47 11.61 5.17
N LEU A 341 -5.33 12.43 4.59
CA LEU A 341 -5.41 13.86 4.96
C LEU A 341 -5.85 14.07 6.40
N ALA A 342 -6.77 13.24 6.91
CA ALA A 342 -7.20 13.28 8.30
C ALA A 342 -6.03 12.94 9.25
N LEU A 343 -5.21 11.95 8.92
CA LEU A 343 -4.00 11.58 9.67
C LEU A 343 -3.02 12.76 9.72
N VAL A 344 -2.67 13.35 8.58
CA VAL A 344 -1.78 14.53 8.50
C VAL A 344 -2.35 15.71 9.29
N LYS A 345 -3.66 15.97 9.15
CA LYS A 345 -4.34 17.10 9.82
C LYS A 345 -4.33 16.99 11.34
N ASN A 346 -4.45 15.77 11.87
CA ASN A 346 -4.73 15.57 13.28
C ASN A 346 -3.51 15.09 14.09
N HIS A 347 -2.35 14.82 13.47
CA HIS A 347 -1.22 14.21 14.17
C HIS A 347 -0.76 15.03 15.39
N MET A 348 -0.77 16.35 15.34
CA MET A 348 -0.39 17.22 16.45
C MET A 348 -1.43 17.33 17.57
N ARG A 349 -2.70 16.94 17.33
CA ARG A 349 -3.78 17.15 18.31
C ARG A 349 -3.63 16.34 19.59
N PHE A 350 -2.87 15.27 19.55
CA PHE A 350 -2.61 14.43 20.72
C PHE A 350 -1.83 15.15 21.82
N GLY A 351 -1.07 16.18 21.51
CA GLY A 351 -0.39 17.03 22.49
C GLY A 351 -1.32 17.72 23.49
N ASP A 352 -2.61 17.88 23.13
CA ASP A 352 -3.61 18.58 23.93
C ASP A 352 -4.68 17.68 24.54
N VAL A 353 -4.67 16.36 24.27
CA VAL A 353 -5.78 15.44 24.65
C VAL A 353 -6.13 15.47 26.14
N GLN A 354 -5.13 15.61 27.03
CA GLN A 354 -5.35 15.67 28.48
C GLN A 354 -6.01 16.98 28.93
N ARG A 355 -5.96 18.02 28.10
CA ARG A 355 -6.54 19.36 28.37
C ARG A 355 -7.85 19.58 27.62
N MET A 356 -8.22 18.66 26.73
CA MET A 356 -9.48 18.75 25.96
C MET A 356 -10.68 18.62 26.90
N LYS A 357 -11.74 19.36 26.62
CA LYS A 357 -13.04 19.08 27.21
C LYS A 357 -13.51 17.68 26.79
N GLU A 358 -14.32 17.05 27.65
CA GLU A 358 -14.84 15.71 27.42
C GLU A 358 -15.55 15.60 26.04
N SER A 359 -16.36 16.59 25.70
CA SER A 359 -17.04 16.68 24.39
C SER A 359 -16.05 16.71 23.23
N THR A 360 -14.98 17.50 23.34
CA THR A 360 -13.93 17.62 22.31
C THR A 360 -13.16 16.31 22.16
N LEU A 361 -12.79 15.68 23.29
CA LEU A 361 -12.09 14.40 23.28
C LEU A 361 -12.94 13.30 22.66
N LYS A 362 -14.22 13.17 23.05
CA LYS A 362 -15.16 12.20 22.47
C LYS A 362 -15.33 12.44 20.97
N LYS A 363 -15.49 13.69 20.52
CA LYS A 363 -15.56 14.02 19.09
C LYS A 363 -14.27 13.70 18.35
N PHE A 364 -13.11 13.86 18.98
CA PHE A 364 -11.83 13.47 18.43
C PHE A 364 -11.71 11.96 18.25
N MET A 365 -12.08 11.18 19.28
CA MET A 365 -12.07 9.71 19.25
C MET A 365 -13.09 9.10 18.27
N ARG A 366 -14.06 9.89 17.76
CA ARG A 366 -15.02 9.47 16.72
C ARG A 366 -14.50 9.58 15.28
N LEU A 367 -13.31 10.11 15.07
CA LEU A 367 -12.75 10.21 13.72
C LEU A 367 -12.76 8.81 13.05
N PRO A 368 -13.04 8.73 11.75
CA PRO A 368 -12.92 7.47 11.03
C PRO A 368 -11.55 6.83 11.28
N GLN A 369 -11.54 5.50 11.42
CA GLN A 369 -10.32 4.73 11.65
C GLN A 369 -9.41 5.34 12.74
N PHE A 370 -10.01 5.73 13.88
CA PHE A 370 -9.31 6.45 14.95
C PHE A 370 -8.08 5.71 15.46
N GLU A 371 -8.08 4.39 15.41
CA GLU A 371 -6.93 3.57 15.79
C GLU A 371 -5.68 3.87 14.94
N GLU A 372 -5.83 4.23 13.66
CA GLU A 372 -4.71 4.68 12.84
C GLU A 372 -4.15 6.03 13.30
N HIS A 373 -5.00 6.96 13.74
CA HIS A 373 -4.56 8.23 14.32
C HIS A 373 -3.77 8.01 15.61
N LEU A 374 -4.27 7.13 16.47
CA LEU A 374 -3.63 6.79 17.73
C LEU A 374 -2.29 6.07 17.49
N GLU A 375 -2.25 5.17 16.51
CA GLU A 375 -1.04 4.45 16.14
C GLU A 375 0.01 5.40 15.51
N LEU A 376 -0.40 6.31 14.62
CA LEU A 376 0.50 7.32 14.07
C LEU A 376 1.16 8.15 15.19
N HIS A 377 0.36 8.59 16.18
CA HIS A 377 0.89 9.32 17.32
C HIS A 377 1.89 8.49 18.14
N ARG A 378 1.60 7.20 18.37
CA ARG A 378 2.52 6.28 19.06
C ARG A 378 3.86 6.18 18.34
N LEU A 379 3.80 5.99 17.00
CA LEU A 379 4.98 5.88 16.15
C LEU A 379 5.82 7.16 16.15
N ASP A 380 5.17 8.32 16.08
CA ASP A 380 5.80 9.64 16.12
C ASP A 380 6.54 9.87 17.45
N CYS A 381 5.86 9.65 18.59
CA CYS A 381 6.48 9.74 19.90
C CYS A 381 7.67 8.79 20.06
N GLN A 382 7.53 7.54 19.65
CA GLN A 382 8.62 6.55 19.73
C GLN A 382 9.81 6.86 18.81
N SER A 383 9.60 7.66 17.78
CA SER A 383 10.63 8.05 16.83
C SER A 383 11.29 9.40 17.19
N SER A 384 10.80 10.07 18.23
CA SER A 384 11.28 11.35 18.73
C SER A 384 11.61 11.28 20.22
N HIS A 385 10.84 11.95 21.07
CA HIS A 385 11.12 12.11 22.51
C HIS A 385 10.78 10.88 23.37
N GLY A 386 10.05 9.88 22.87
CA GLY A 386 9.71 8.62 23.58
C GLY A 386 8.59 8.73 24.63
N ASP A 387 8.01 9.91 24.88
CA ASP A 387 6.93 10.09 25.84
C ASP A 387 5.60 9.61 25.27
N LEU A 388 5.03 8.57 25.85
CA LEU A 388 3.76 7.95 25.45
C LEU A 388 2.57 8.35 26.35
N THR A 389 2.73 9.32 27.23
CA THR A 389 1.69 9.69 28.21
C THR A 389 0.36 10.06 27.53
N SER A 390 0.39 10.84 26.45
CA SER A 390 -0.82 11.21 25.69
C SER A 390 -1.43 10.02 24.94
N TYR A 391 -0.61 9.12 24.43
CA TYR A 391 -1.05 7.88 23.80
C TYR A 391 -1.77 6.98 24.81
N GLU A 392 -1.17 6.72 25.96
CA GLU A 392 -1.71 5.86 27.01
C GLU A 392 -3.03 6.40 27.56
N PHE A 393 -3.07 7.71 27.84
CA PHE A 393 -4.28 8.41 28.25
C PHE A 393 -5.41 8.24 27.22
N THR A 394 -5.13 8.48 25.95
CA THR A 394 -6.15 8.41 24.90
C THR A 394 -6.63 6.97 24.70
N ARG A 395 -5.72 5.99 24.75
CA ARG A 395 -6.04 4.57 24.66
C ARG A 395 -6.92 4.10 25.81
N GLU A 396 -6.60 4.51 27.04
CA GLU A 396 -7.42 4.21 28.21
C GLU A 396 -8.83 4.79 28.08
N LYS A 397 -8.93 6.05 27.65
CA LYS A 397 -10.21 6.72 27.39
C LYS A 397 -11.02 6.02 26.30
N LEU A 398 -10.38 5.61 25.22
CA LEU A 398 -11.03 4.89 24.11
C LEU A 398 -11.64 3.56 24.58
N VAL A 399 -10.92 2.80 25.40
CA VAL A 399 -11.36 1.51 25.93
C VAL A 399 -12.42 1.68 27.03
N SER A 400 -12.26 2.67 27.90
CA SER A 400 -13.15 2.87 29.05
C SER A 400 -14.44 3.60 28.74
N THR A 401 -14.54 4.32 27.59
CA THR A 401 -15.73 5.08 27.22
C THR A 401 -16.70 4.18 26.43
N PRO A 402 -17.90 3.88 26.96
CA PRO A 402 -18.89 3.10 26.22
C PRO A 402 -19.31 3.78 24.93
N GLU A 403 -19.56 3.01 23.86
CA GLU A 403 -19.99 3.52 22.55
C GLU A 403 -21.24 4.42 22.66
N ALA A 404 -22.21 4.05 23.50
CA ALA A 404 -23.39 4.86 23.75
C ALA A 404 -23.08 6.24 24.38
N SER A 405 -21.99 6.35 25.15
CA SER A 405 -21.53 7.62 25.73
C SER A 405 -20.66 8.40 24.75
N MET A 406 -20.00 7.70 23.85
CA MET A 406 -19.21 8.30 22.78
C MET A 406 -20.12 8.85 21.67
N ARG A 407 -21.19 8.12 21.30
CA ARG A 407 -22.15 8.47 20.24
C ARG A 407 -23.59 8.41 20.78
N PRO A 408 -23.99 9.28 21.71
CA PRO A 408 -25.34 9.26 22.23
C PRO A 408 -26.34 9.68 21.13
N ALA A 409 -27.57 9.17 21.23
CA ALA A 409 -28.64 9.64 20.36
C ALA A 409 -28.89 11.15 20.60
N PRO A 410 -29.10 11.95 19.55
CA PRO A 410 -29.34 13.38 19.71
C PRO A 410 -30.57 13.67 20.58
N LEU A 411 -30.42 14.50 21.61
CA LEU A 411 -31.53 14.92 22.46
C LEU A 411 -32.52 15.87 21.74
N VAL A 412 -32.01 16.65 20.79
CA VAL A 412 -32.79 17.60 19.98
C VAL A 412 -32.43 17.41 18.53
N THR A 413 -33.44 17.40 17.68
CA THR A 413 -33.33 17.35 16.21
C THR A 413 -33.70 18.66 15.57
N GLY A 414 -33.47 18.84 14.26
CA GLY A 414 -33.94 20.02 13.53
C GLY A 414 -35.45 20.20 13.57
N ASN A 415 -36.20 19.08 13.58
CA ASN A 415 -37.69 19.17 13.71
C ASN A 415 -38.11 19.68 15.08
N ASP A 416 -37.39 19.32 16.13
CA ASP A 416 -37.70 19.82 17.47
C ASP A 416 -37.45 21.33 17.58
N LEU A 417 -36.43 21.85 16.90
CA LEU A 417 -36.17 23.28 16.81
C LEU A 417 -37.29 24.02 16.04
N ILE A 418 -37.77 23.45 14.94
CA ILE A 418 -38.93 24.01 14.21
C ILE A 418 -40.15 24.05 15.10
N ASN A 419 -40.48 22.98 15.80
CA ASN A 419 -41.60 22.91 16.73
C ASN A 419 -41.45 23.88 17.91
N ALA A 420 -40.22 24.25 18.26
CA ALA A 420 -39.91 25.25 19.29
C ALA A 420 -39.91 26.70 18.76
N GLY A 421 -40.26 26.92 17.47
CA GLY A 421 -40.42 28.25 16.87
C GLY A 421 -39.18 28.81 16.18
N TYR A 422 -38.10 27.99 16.02
CA TYR A 422 -36.90 28.42 15.31
C TYR A 422 -37.05 28.27 13.80
N VAL A 423 -36.54 29.26 13.06
CA VAL A 423 -36.53 29.22 11.60
C VAL A 423 -35.34 28.42 11.07
N PRO A 424 -35.56 27.46 10.15
CA PRO A 424 -34.49 26.69 9.56
C PRO A 424 -33.40 27.55 8.89
N GLY A 425 -32.13 27.28 9.18
CA GLY A 425 -31.00 28.03 8.65
C GLY A 425 -29.65 27.64 9.26
N PRO A 426 -28.58 28.37 8.94
CA PRO A 426 -27.24 28.09 9.44
C PRO A 426 -27.13 27.99 10.98
N ARG A 427 -27.99 28.77 11.70
CA ARG A 427 -28.06 28.76 13.17
C ARG A 427 -28.45 27.40 13.75
N PHE A 428 -29.18 26.54 12.98
CA PHE A 428 -29.53 25.19 13.43
C PHE A 428 -28.27 24.35 13.69
N LYS A 429 -27.25 24.45 12.83
CA LYS A 429 -26.00 23.73 13.00
C LYS A 429 -25.27 24.14 14.29
N GLU A 430 -25.27 25.44 14.59
CA GLU A 430 -24.70 26.00 15.81
C GLU A 430 -25.45 25.52 17.08
N ILE A 431 -26.78 25.61 17.08
CA ILE A 431 -27.63 25.16 18.19
C ILE A 431 -27.45 23.66 18.45
N LEU A 432 -27.54 22.83 17.39
CA LEU A 432 -27.42 21.38 17.52
C LEU A 432 -26.00 20.97 18.00
N ALA A 433 -24.95 21.65 17.53
CA ALA A 433 -23.60 21.43 18.00
C ALA A 433 -23.41 21.79 19.48
N ALA A 434 -23.98 22.90 19.95
CA ALA A 434 -23.94 23.30 21.36
C ALA A 434 -24.70 22.34 22.26
N VAL A 435 -25.87 21.83 21.81
CA VAL A 435 -26.63 20.80 22.52
C VAL A 435 -25.82 19.50 22.60
N GLU A 436 -25.21 19.06 21.49
CA GLU A 436 -24.36 17.86 21.47
C GLU A 436 -23.17 18.03 22.42
N ASP A 437 -22.48 19.17 22.41
CA ASP A 437 -21.37 19.42 23.33
C ASP A 437 -21.80 19.30 24.78
N SER A 438 -22.91 19.95 25.17
CA SER A 438 -23.43 19.89 26.56
C SER A 438 -23.93 18.48 26.92
N GLN A 439 -24.48 17.72 25.97
CA GLN A 439 -24.85 16.32 26.15
C GLN A 439 -23.61 15.44 26.38
N LEU A 440 -22.56 15.59 25.58
CA LEU A 440 -21.31 14.85 25.73
C LEU A 440 -20.57 15.18 27.03
N GLU A 441 -20.72 16.41 27.56
CA GLU A 441 -20.23 16.82 28.89
C GLU A 441 -21.10 16.27 30.04
N GLY A 442 -22.23 15.60 29.75
CA GLY A 442 -23.15 15.09 30.75
C GLY A 442 -24.04 16.15 31.40
N GLN A 443 -24.05 17.38 30.91
CA GLN A 443 -24.84 18.49 31.43
C GLN A 443 -26.32 18.38 31.01
N LEU A 444 -26.60 17.78 29.87
CA LEU A 444 -27.93 17.54 29.33
C LEU A 444 -28.19 16.02 29.27
N GLN A 445 -29.27 15.57 29.89
CA GLN A 445 -29.59 14.14 29.99
C GLN A 445 -30.88 13.75 29.28
N ASN A 446 -31.73 14.74 28.94
CA ASN A 446 -33.02 14.51 28.29
C ASN A 446 -33.41 15.69 27.41
N LYS A 447 -34.43 15.46 26.58
CA LYS A 447 -34.94 16.43 25.61
C LYS A 447 -35.45 17.72 26.24
N GLU A 448 -36.06 17.63 27.41
CA GLU A 448 -36.65 18.79 28.10
C GLU A 448 -35.55 19.77 28.55
N GLN A 449 -34.49 19.23 29.17
CA GLN A 449 -33.31 20.00 29.56
C GLN A 449 -32.66 20.65 28.34
N ALA A 450 -32.53 19.88 27.25
CA ALA A 450 -31.92 20.36 26.01
C ALA A 450 -32.72 21.50 25.36
N LEU A 451 -34.07 21.41 25.32
CA LEU A 451 -34.88 22.49 24.81
C LEU A 451 -34.88 23.73 25.72
N ALA A 452 -34.80 23.53 27.04
CA ALA A 452 -34.63 24.64 27.98
C ALA A 452 -33.29 25.36 27.78
N PHE A 453 -32.21 24.61 27.62
CA PHE A 453 -30.89 25.15 27.30
C PHE A 453 -30.89 25.93 25.98
N VAL A 454 -31.56 25.41 24.92
CA VAL A 454 -31.66 26.08 23.63
C VAL A 454 -32.40 27.44 23.78
N ARG A 455 -33.53 27.49 24.48
CA ARG A 455 -34.27 28.74 24.69
C ARG A 455 -33.48 29.79 25.46
N GLN A 456 -32.68 29.34 26.44
CA GLN A 456 -31.88 30.25 27.25
C GLN A 456 -30.64 30.77 26.50
N SER A 457 -29.94 29.91 25.78
CA SER A 457 -28.67 30.24 25.14
C SER A 457 -28.85 30.85 23.73
N PHE A 458 -29.96 30.55 23.07
CA PHE A 458 -30.24 30.95 21.70
C PHE A 458 -31.69 31.53 21.60
N PRO A 459 -31.98 32.68 22.19
CA PRO A 459 -33.32 33.27 22.11
C PRO A 459 -33.78 33.46 20.65
N VAL A 460 -35.08 33.28 20.39
CA VAL A 460 -35.69 33.36 19.05
C VAL A 460 -35.66 34.79 18.51
#